data_a9d4a796fe6e86756b99d8cc90a5e183
#
_entry.id   a9d4a796fe6e86756b99d8cc90a5e183
#
_cell.length_a   1.000
_cell.length_b   1.000
_cell.length_c   1.000
_cell.angle_alpha   90.00
_cell.angle_beta   90.00
_cell.angle_gamma   90.00
#
_symmetry.space_group_name_H-M   'P 1'
#
loop_
_entity.id
_entity.type
_entity.pdbx_description
1 polymer ?
#
loop_
_entity_poly.entity_id
_entity_poly.type
_entity_poly.pdbx_seq_one_letter_code
_entity_poly.pdbx_strand_id
1 'polypeptide(L)'
;MSEERLKRKITIILATDVFGYSKHIEEDETLTIKTYNDREIILLNLIKEFRGRVFNTGGDSVFAEFSSAVDAVECAFTFQNKIHQINDNPDTKCKLKFRIGINMGDVVEKGSNLLGDGVNIAARLEAMAQPNGVCISKSVYDLVAPKTDLLFNDIGIQKVKENEFHAFDLMMKHSKKREKSNQSFHKRSIIGFSATF
;
A
#
# COMPACT_ATOMS: atom_id res chain seq x y z
N MET A 1 24.44 1.37 -31.96
CA MET A 1 23.40 1.85 -31.04
C MET A 1 23.71 1.19 -29.70
N SER A 2 24.22 1.95 -28.72
CA SER A 2 24.45 1.42 -27.35
C SER A 2 23.08 1.17 -26.73
N GLU A 3 22.80 -0.10 -26.37
CA GLU A 3 21.65 -0.41 -25.53
C GLU A 3 21.77 0.38 -24.23
N GLU A 4 20.85 1.31 -24.02
CA GLU A 4 20.77 2.09 -22.79
C GLU A 4 20.40 1.12 -21.66
N ARG A 5 21.39 0.77 -20.84
CA ARG A 5 21.22 -0.18 -19.75
C ARG A 5 20.25 0.41 -18.73
N LEU A 6 19.06 -0.21 -18.59
CA LEU A 6 18.04 0.20 -17.65
C LEU A 6 18.59 0.26 -16.23
N LYS A 7 18.46 1.41 -15.58
CA LYS A 7 18.91 1.58 -14.19
C LYS A 7 17.88 0.93 -13.25
N ARG A 8 18.34 -0.08 -12.51
CA ARG A 8 17.52 -0.82 -11.52
C ARG A 8 17.98 -0.50 -10.11
N LYS A 9 17.02 -0.55 -9.17
CA LYS A 9 17.29 -0.44 -7.73
C LYS A 9 16.23 -1.18 -6.92
N ILE A 10 16.58 -1.54 -5.69
CA ILE A 10 15.61 -1.97 -4.68
C ILE A 10 15.22 -0.74 -3.87
N THR A 11 13.92 -0.54 -3.68
CA THR A 11 13.39 0.59 -2.90
C THR A 11 12.09 0.23 -2.21
N ILE A 12 11.68 1.03 -1.23
CA ILE A 12 10.39 0.93 -0.58
C ILE A 12 9.40 1.79 -1.36
N ILE A 13 8.27 1.21 -1.73
CA ILE A 13 7.21 1.86 -2.51
C ILE A 13 5.97 1.96 -1.63
N LEU A 14 5.43 3.17 -1.52
CA LEU A 14 4.14 3.47 -0.94
C LEU A 14 3.18 3.81 -2.07
N ALA A 15 2.04 3.11 -2.13
CA ALA A 15 0.91 3.41 -3.00
C ALA A 15 -0.30 3.78 -2.14
N THR A 16 -1.04 4.80 -2.53
CA THR A 16 -2.28 5.19 -1.84
C THR A 16 -3.34 5.65 -2.82
N ASP A 17 -4.60 5.40 -2.47
CA ASP A 17 -5.78 5.91 -3.17
C ASP A 17 -6.90 6.27 -2.18
N VAL A 18 -8.01 6.80 -2.71
CA VAL A 18 -9.23 7.05 -1.93
C VAL A 18 -10.25 5.94 -2.18
N PHE A 19 -10.65 5.27 -1.10
CA PHE A 19 -11.69 4.25 -1.18
C PHE A 19 -13.03 4.84 -1.64
N GLY A 20 -13.52 4.36 -2.79
CA GLY A 20 -14.82 4.78 -3.35
C GLY A 20 -14.82 6.20 -3.90
N TYR A 21 -13.68 6.72 -4.39
CA TYR A 21 -13.55 8.08 -4.91
C TYR A 21 -14.61 8.44 -5.96
N SER A 22 -14.84 7.56 -6.95
CA SER A 22 -15.85 7.79 -7.99
C SER A 22 -17.25 8.03 -7.43
N LYS A 23 -17.61 7.30 -6.35
CA LYS A 23 -18.91 7.49 -5.70
C LYS A 23 -19.01 8.85 -5.02
N HIS A 24 -17.94 9.31 -4.36
CA HIS A 24 -17.89 10.65 -3.76
C HIS A 24 -17.99 11.74 -4.83
N ILE A 25 -17.35 11.55 -5.99
CA ILE A 25 -17.49 12.47 -7.15
C ILE A 25 -18.93 12.53 -7.64
N GLU A 26 -19.61 11.38 -7.75
CA GLU A 26 -21.03 11.34 -8.18
C GLU A 26 -21.97 12.05 -7.18
N GLU A 27 -21.67 12.00 -5.87
CA GLU A 27 -22.45 12.64 -4.81
C GLU A 27 -22.23 14.17 -4.77
N ASP A 28 -20.98 14.65 -4.80
CA ASP A 28 -20.60 16.06 -4.82
C ASP A 28 -19.16 16.21 -5.35
N GLU A 29 -19.02 16.47 -6.64
CA GLU A 29 -17.73 16.59 -7.33
C GLU A 29 -16.88 17.73 -6.74
N THR A 30 -17.45 18.91 -6.59
CA THR A 30 -16.73 20.11 -6.14
C THR A 30 -16.19 19.95 -4.72
N LEU A 31 -17.03 19.46 -3.82
CA LEU A 31 -16.64 19.22 -2.43
C LEU A 31 -15.60 18.08 -2.33
N THR A 32 -15.76 17.02 -3.13
CA THR A 32 -14.84 15.88 -3.15
C THR A 32 -13.46 16.28 -3.63
N ILE A 33 -13.36 17.00 -4.76
CA ILE A 33 -12.08 17.47 -5.30
C ILE A 33 -11.40 18.41 -4.31
N LYS A 34 -12.12 19.38 -3.74
CA LYS A 34 -11.56 20.29 -2.73
C LYS A 34 -11.05 19.51 -1.51
N THR A 35 -11.84 18.57 -1.00
CA THR A 35 -11.46 17.76 0.16
C THR A 35 -10.23 16.90 -0.15
N TYR A 36 -10.18 16.29 -1.34
CA TYR A 36 -9.02 15.50 -1.76
C TYR A 36 -7.75 16.36 -1.79
N ASN A 37 -7.79 17.52 -2.43
CA ASN A 37 -6.63 18.43 -2.51
C ASN A 37 -6.11 18.82 -1.12
N ASP A 38 -7.00 19.12 -0.17
CA ASP A 38 -6.62 19.43 1.22
C ASP A 38 -5.94 18.21 1.90
N ARG A 39 -6.35 16.99 1.62
CA ARG A 39 -5.75 15.76 2.17
C ARG A 39 -4.45 15.39 1.46
N GLU A 40 -4.38 15.59 0.16
CA GLU A 40 -3.16 15.38 -0.64
C GLU A 40 -2.03 16.28 -0.13
N ILE A 41 -2.28 17.55 0.18
CA ILE A 41 -1.29 18.46 0.77
C ILE A 41 -0.72 17.86 2.07
N ILE A 42 -1.56 17.30 2.94
CA ILE A 42 -1.11 16.65 4.19
C ILE A 42 -0.19 15.46 3.85
N LEU A 43 -0.60 14.62 2.89
CA LEU A 43 0.19 13.46 2.47
C LEU A 43 1.54 13.86 1.89
N LEU A 44 1.57 14.81 0.96
CA LEU A 44 2.80 15.28 0.31
C LEU A 44 3.79 15.87 1.32
N ASN A 45 3.30 16.64 2.30
CA ASN A 45 4.13 17.18 3.38
C ASN A 45 4.71 16.08 4.26
N LEU A 46 3.92 15.07 4.62
CA LEU A 46 4.40 13.93 5.39
C LEU A 46 5.42 13.10 4.62
N ILE A 47 5.17 12.81 3.33
CA ILE A 47 6.14 12.10 2.50
C ILE A 47 7.49 12.82 2.53
N LYS A 48 7.51 14.15 2.40
CA LYS A 48 8.72 14.95 2.46
C LYS A 48 9.35 14.94 3.87
N GLU A 49 8.57 15.06 4.94
CA GLU A 49 9.00 15.02 6.34
C GLU A 49 9.71 13.69 6.65
N PHE A 50 9.15 12.57 6.16
CA PHE A 50 9.71 11.23 6.29
C PHE A 50 10.71 10.87 5.17
N ARG A 51 11.31 11.86 4.50
CA ARG A 51 12.38 11.69 3.50
C ARG A 51 11.99 10.84 2.29
N GLY A 52 10.71 10.76 1.98
CA GLY A 52 10.18 10.15 0.79
C GLY A 52 10.19 11.08 -0.42
N ARG A 53 10.01 10.51 -1.61
CA ARG A 53 9.86 11.22 -2.88
C ARG A 53 8.65 10.70 -3.63
N VAL A 54 7.73 11.57 -3.98
CA VAL A 54 6.65 11.23 -4.92
C VAL A 54 7.23 11.06 -6.32
N PHE A 55 6.90 9.96 -6.98
CA PHE A 55 7.37 9.68 -8.34
C PHE A 55 6.24 9.53 -9.36
N ASN A 56 5.00 9.33 -8.91
CA ASN A 56 3.83 9.28 -9.78
C ASN A 56 2.57 9.71 -9.03
N THR A 57 1.65 10.36 -9.74
CA THR A 57 0.30 10.70 -9.28
C THR A 57 -0.67 10.46 -10.43
N GLY A 58 -1.89 10.03 -10.12
CA GLY A 58 -2.92 9.82 -11.14
C GLY A 58 -4.31 9.75 -10.51
N GLY A 59 -5.16 10.72 -10.83
CA GLY A 59 -6.47 10.83 -10.19
C GLY A 59 -6.32 11.03 -8.69
N ASP A 60 -6.88 10.10 -7.91
CA ASP A 60 -6.79 10.06 -6.45
C ASP A 60 -5.63 9.20 -5.91
N SER A 61 -4.76 8.70 -6.80
CA SER A 61 -3.63 7.85 -6.43
C SER A 61 -2.33 8.63 -6.32
N VAL A 62 -1.54 8.34 -5.29
CA VAL A 62 -0.18 8.87 -5.10
C VAL A 62 0.78 7.71 -4.88
N PHE A 63 1.91 7.75 -5.61
CA PHE A 63 3.01 6.78 -5.45
C PHE A 63 4.26 7.50 -4.98
N ALA A 64 4.85 7.00 -3.90
CA ALA A 64 6.09 7.53 -3.35
C ALA A 64 7.12 6.43 -3.11
N GLU A 65 8.40 6.80 -3.16
CA GLU A 65 9.51 5.94 -2.77
C GLU A 65 10.18 6.43 -1.49
N PHE A 66 10.73 5.50 -0.74
CA PHE A 66 11.49 5.76 0.47
C PHE A 66 12.76 4.88 0.50
N SER A 67 13.82 5.43 1.08
CA SER A 67 15.04 4.66 1.35
C SER A 67 14.94 3.79 2.61
N SER A 68 13.98 4.09 3.50
CA SER A 68 13.74 3.41 4.77
C SER A 68 12.32 2.86 4.86
N ALA A 69 12.20 1.57 5.19
CA ALA A 69 10.91 0.94 5.44
C ALA A 69 10.22 1.51 6.68
N VAL A 70 10.99 1.86 7.72
CA VAL A 70 10.47 2.49 8.93
C VAL A 70 9.85 3.84 8.60
N ASP A 71 10.57 4.69 7.85
CA ASP A 71 10.05 6.00 7.45
C ASP A 71 8.75 5.89 6.64
N ALA A 72 8.69 4.94 5.71
CA ALA A 72 7.48 4.72 4.89
C ALA A 72 6.26 4.31 5.75
N VAL A 73 6.46 3.38 6.68
CA VAL A 73 5.37 2.87 7.54
C VAL A 73 4.95 3.93 8.55
N GLU A 74 5.88 4.66 9.17
CA GLU A 74 5.56 5.76 10.09
C GLU A 74 4.86 6.93 9.39
N CYS A 75 5.26 7.26 8.15
CA CYS A 75 4.58 8.22 7.29
C CYS A 75 3.11 7.80 7.08
N ALA A 76 2.87 6.56 6.68
CA ALA A 76 1.54 6.02 6.44
C ALA A 76 0.69 6.00 7.73
N PHE A 77 1.28 5.57 8.86
CA PHE A 77 0.63 5.57 10.17
C PHE A 77 0.21 6.97 10.60
N THR A 78 1.12 7.94 10.47
CA THR A 78 0.87 9.33 10.82
C THR A 78 -0.22 9.94 9.93
N PHE A 79 -0.18 9.68 8.63
CA PHE A 79 -1.19 10.14 7.69
C PHE A 79 -2.58 9.60 8.04
N GLN A 80 -2.71 8.28 8.21
CA GLN A 80 -4.01 7.66 8.53
C GLN A 80 -4.60 8.17 9.85
N ASN A 81 -3.77 8.39 10.87
CA ASN A 81 -4.23 8.97 12.14
C ASN A 81 -4.72 10.43 11.95
N LYS A 82 -4.02 11.25 11.16
CA LYS A 82 -4.47 12.63 10.86
C LYS A 82 -5.80 12.61 10.09
N ILE A 83 -5.93 11.75 9.08
CA ILE A 83 -7.19 11.63 8.32
C ILE A 83 -8.34 11.16 9.23
N HIS A 84 -8.08 10.20 10.12
CA HIS A 84 -9.09 9.74 11.07
C HIS A 84 -9.55 10.88 11.98
N GLN A 85 -8.63 11.62 12.59
CA GLN A 85 -8.97 12.78 13.43
C GLN A 85 -9.81 13.83 12.69
N ILE A 86 -9.48 14.12 11.43
CA ILE A 86 -10.25 15.06 10.62
C ILE A 86 -11.64 14.51 10.32
N ASN A 87 -11.74 13.23 9.99
CA ASN A 87 -13.03 12.59 9.66
C ASN A 87 -13.93 12.42 10.90
N ASP A 88 -13.36 12.32 12.10
CA ASP A 88 -14.11 12.24 13.35
C ASP A 88 -14.73 13.58 13.78
N ASN A 89 -14.24 14.70 13.22
CA ASN A 89 -14.86 16.00 13.46
C ASN A 89 -16.29 16.02 12.89
N PRO A 90 -17.31 16.32 13.71
CA PRO A 90 -18.70 16.41 13.24
C PRO A 90 -18.94 17.39 12.09
N ASP A 91 -18.14 18.46 12.01
CA ASP A 91 -18.25 19.49 10.97
C ASP A 91 -17.66 19.06 9.62
N THR A 92 -16.97 17.91 9.56
CA THR A 92 -16.40 17.38 8.32
C THR A 92 -17.49 16.82 7.42
N LYS A 93 -17.81 17.56 6.35
CA LYS A 93 -18.88 17.23 5.40
C LYS A 93 -18.52 16.05 4.48
N CYS A 94 -17.28 16.02 3.97
CA CYS A 94 -16.80 14.94 3.10
C CYS A 94 -15.70 14.15 3.85
N LYS A 95 -15.97 12.87 4.12
CA LYS A 95 -15.12 11.98 4.92
C LYS A 95 -14.40 10.97 4.03
N LEU A 96 -13.37 11.42 3.32
CA LEU A 96 -12.58 10.56 2.46
C LEU A 96 -11.78 9.55 3.29
N LYS A 97 -11.78 8.29 2.85
CA LYS A 97 -11.06 7.18 3.47
C LYS A 97 -9.95 6.72 2.53
N PHE A 98 -8.72 6.77 2.99
CA PHE A 98 -7.56 6.36 2.21
C PHE A 98 -7.21 4.90 2.48
N ARG A 99 -6.68 4.22 1.45
CA ARG A 99 -6.02 2.93 1.55
C ARG A 99 -4.56 3.11 1.22
N ILE A 100 -3.68 2.40 1.91
CA ILE A 100 -2.24 2.47 1.67
C ILE A 100 -1.66 1.07 1.57
N GLY A 101 -0.84 0.85 0.54
CA GLY A 101 -0.04 -0.35 0.35
C GLY A 101 1.45 -0.03 0.38
N ILE A 102 2.26 -0.81 1.11
CA ILE A 102 3.72 -0.60 1.17
C ILE A 102 4.44 -1.90 0.83
N ASN A 103 5.37 -1.82 -0.12
CA ASN A 103 6.18 -2.94 -0.57
C ASN A 103 7.65 -2.56 -0.72
N MET A 104 8.53 -3.52 -0.51
CA MET A 104 9.93 -3.44 -0.92
C MET A 104 10.14 -4.27 -2.17
N GLY A 105 10.68 -3.69 -3.22
CA GLY A 105 10.88 -4.42 -4.47
C GLY A 105 11.87 -3.80 -5.43
N ASP A 106 12.23 -4.58 -6.44
CA ASP A 106 13.06 -4.15 -7.57
C ASP A 106 12.24 -3.27 -8.52
N VAL A 107 12.82 -2.15 -8.94
CA VAL A 107 12.23 -1.20 -9.85
C VAL A 107 13.22 -0.74 -10.90
N VAL A 108 12.69 -0.28 -12.03
CA VAL A 108 13.43 0.36 -13.11
C VAL A 108 13.14 1.85 -13.08
N GLU A 109 14.17 2.67 -13.08
CA GLU A 109 14.05 4.12 -13.21
C GLU A 109 13.81 4.50 -14.68
N LYS A 110 12.74 5.29 -14.92
CA LYS A 110 12.45 5.88 -16.23
C LYS A 110 12.13 7.37 -16.04
N GLY A 111 13.16 8.20 -16.23
CA GLY A 111 13.07 9.62 -15.87
C GLY A 111 12.87 9.79 -14.36
N SER A 112 11.85 10.54 -13.97
CA SER A 112 11.45 10.70 -12.55
C SER A 112 10.57 9.56 -12.04
N ASN A 113 10.09 8.68 -12.91
CA ASN A 113 9.14 7.62 -12.57
C ASN A 113 9.85 6.29 -12.27
N LEU A 114 9.14 5.41 -11.55
CA LEU A 114 9.57 4.04 -11.25
C LEU A 114 8.57 3.04 -11.84
N LEU A 115 9.09 2.00 -12.44
CA LEU A 115 8.31 0.93 -13.07
C LEU A 115 8.79 -0.43 -12.55
N GLY A 116 7.93 -1.43 -12.57
CA GLY A 116 8.29 -2.81 -12.25
C GLY A 116 7.34 -3.50 -11.27
N ASP A 117 7.63 -4.76 -10.98
CA ASP A 117 6.79 -5.58 -10.10
C ASP A 117 6.68 -5.03 -8.69
N GLY A 118 7.73 -4.37 -8.19
CA GLY A 118 7.71 -3.71 -6.88
C GLY A 118 6.58 -2.69 -6.76
N VAL A 119 6.35 -1.87 -7.80
CA VAL A 119 5.26 -0.88 -7.85
C VAL A 119 3.91 -1.57 -7.94
N ASN A 120 3.79 -2.61 -8.80
CA ASN A 120 2.55 -3.35 -8.98
C ASN A 120 2.10 -4.05 -7.69
N ILE A 121 3.04 -4.62 -6.91
CA ILE A 121 2.74 -5.25 -5.62
C ILE A 121 2.27 -4.19 -4.61
N ALA A 122 2.91 -3.02 -4.54
CA ALA A 122 2.46 -1.93 -3.66
C ALA A 122 1.02 -1.50 -3.97
N ALA A 123 0.68 -1.34 -5.26
CA ALA A 123 -0.70 -1.03 -5.69
C ALA A 123 -1.70 -2.14 -5.32
N ARG A 124 -1.29 -3.41 -5.38
CA ARG A 124 -2.15 -4.53 -4.97
C ARG A 124 -2.37 -4.58 -3.46
N LEU A 125 -1.34 -4.30 -2.67
CA LEU A 125 -1.45 -4.18 -1.22
C LEU A 125 -2.37 -3.02 -0.83
N GLU A 126 -2.28 -1.89 -1.56
CA GLU A 126 -3.17 -0.75 -1.40
C GLU A 126 -4.63 -1.18 -1.66
N ALA A 127 -4.91 -1.81 -2.81
CA ALA A 127 -6.25 -2.28 -3.16
C ALA A 127 -6.84 -3.29 -2.15
N MET A 128 -5.99 -4.03 -1.44
CA MET A 128 -6.36 -4.98 -0.38
C MET A 128 -6.50 -4.33 0.99
N ALA A 129 -5.93 -3.16 1.21
CA ALA A 129 -6.01 -2.47 2.49
C ALA A 129 -7.47 -2.15 2.84
N GLN A 130 -7.79 -2.23 4.14
CA GLN A 130 -9.08 -1.75 4.61
C GLN A 130 -9.18 -0.23 4.44
N PRO A 131 -10.38 0.33 4.24
CA PRO A 131 -10.55 1.79 4.27
C PRO A 131 -9.99 2.38 5.58
N ASN A 132 -9.17 3.42 5.48
CA ASN A 132 -8.35 4.00 6.55
C ASN A 132 -7.26 3.04 7.09
N GLY A 133 -6.90 2.01 6.34
CA GLY A 133 -5.90 1.03 6.71
C GLY A 133 -4.60 1.12 5.93
N VAL A 134 -3.60 0.38 6.38
CA VAL A 134 -2.30 0.20 5.74
C VAL A 134 -2.01 -1.29 5.65
N CYS A 135 -1.72 -1.78 4.44
CA CYS A 135 -1.33 -3.15 4.18
C CYS A 135 0.13 -3.19 3.70
N ILE A 136 0.95 -4.03 4.30
CA ILE A 136 2.38 -4.10 3.99
C ILE A 136 2.80 -5.51 3.58
N SER A 137 3.82 -5.63 2.74
CA SER A 137 4.42 -6.92 2.39
C SER A 137 5.25 -7.48 3.56
N LYS A 138 5.47 -8.81 3.54
CA LYS A 138 6.33 -9.46 4.53
C LYS A 138 7.75 -8.88 4.57
N SER A 139 8.32 -8.52 3.42
CA SER A 139 9.64 -7.90 3.34
C SER A 139 9.72 -6.56 4.08
N VAL A 140 8.66 -5.76 4.02
CA VAL A 140 8.54 -4.52 4.80
C VAL A 140 8.33 -4.82 6.28
N TYR A 141 7.44 -5.77 6.61
CA TYR A 141 7.20 -6.21 7.99
C TYR A 141 8.49 -6.63 8.69
N ASP A 142 9.31 -7.48 8.06
CA ASP A 142 10.56 -7.99 8.63
C ASP A 142 11.58 -6.87 8.94
N LEU A 143 11.54 -5.76 8.20
CA LEU A 143 12.40 -4.60 8.42
C LEU A 143 11.88 -3.66 9.53
N VAL A 144 10.57 -3.58 9.71
CA VAL A 144 9.92 -2.57 10.57
C VAL A 144 9.58 -3.12 11.96
N ALA A 145 9.04 -4.33 12.04
CA ALA A 145 8.56 -4.90 13.30
C ALA A 145 9.62 -4.94 14.42
N PRO A 146 10.92 -5.28 14.17
CA PRO A 146 11.92 -5.27 15.22
C PRO A 146 12.43 -3.87 15.62
N LYS A 147 12.00 -2.80 14.93
CA LYS A 147 12.51 -1.42 15.10
C LYS A 147 11.48 -0.42 15.57
N THR A 148 10.23 -0.84 15.71
CA THR A 148 9.11 0.03 16.09
C THR A 148 8.20 -0.68 17.07
N ASP A 149 7.43 0.10 17.85
CA ASP A 149 6.37 -0.43 18.74
C ASP A 149 5.02 -0.56 18.01
N LEU A 150 5.02 -0.46 16.67
CA LEU A 150 3.82 -0.61 15.86
C LEU A 150 3.34 -2.07 15.88
N LEU A 151 2.03 -2.24 15.96
CA LEU A 151 1.41 -3.55 15.98
C LEU A 151 0.93 -3.95 14.58
N PHE A 152 1.11 -5.21 14.25
CA PHE A 152 0.74 -5.77 12.95
C PHE A 152 -0.16 -6.97 13.12
N ASN A 153 -1.07 -7.15 12.17
CA ASN A 153 -1.91 -8.33 12.04
C ASN A 153 -1.48 -9.12 10.81
N ASP A 154 -1.00 -10.34 11.01
CA ASP A 154 -0.67 -11.27 9.92
C ASP A 154 -1.96 -11.74 9.25
N ILE A 155 -2.16 -11.37 7.99
CA ILE A 155 -3.31 -11.78 7.17
C ILE A 155 -2.99 -12.96 6.25
N GLY A 156 -1.80 -13.52 6.35
CA GLY A 156 -1.36 -14.71 5.64
C GLY A 156 -0.99 -14.45 4.18
N ILE A 157 -0.91 -15.55 3.43
CA ILE A 157 -0.62 -15.48 1.99
C ILE A 157 -1.86 -15.01 1.25
N GLN A 158 -1.67 -13.95 0.46
CA GLN A 158 -2.70 -13.37 -0.38
C GLN A 158 -2.40 -13.67 -1.84
N LYS A 159 -3.43 -14.08 -2.58
CA LYS A 159 -3.32 -14.33 -4.02
C LYS A 159 -4.09 -13.25 -4.77
N VAL A 160 -3.36 -12.45 -5.53
CA VAL A 160 -3.95 -11.44 -6.41
C VAL A 160 -3.47 -11.68 -7.83
N LYS A 161 -4.41 -12.10 -8.71
CA LYS A 161 -4.10 -12.60 -10.06
C LYS A 161 -3.12 -13.77 -9.99
N GLU A 162 -1.96 -13.68 -10.62
CA GLU A 162 -0.94 -14.73 -10.67
C GLU A 162 0.14 -14.58 -9.58
N ASN A 163 0.09 -13.54 -8.75
CA ASN A 163 1.08 -13.28 -7.73
C ASN A 163 0.57 -13.70 -6.35
N GLU A 164 1.44 -14.36 -5.61
CA GLU A 164 1.24 -14.70 -4.20
C GLU A 164 2.24 -13.90 -3.35
N PHE A 165 1.76 -13.28 -2.30
CA PHE A 165 2.61 -12.56 -1.34
C PHE A 165 2.01 -12.61 0.05
N HIS A 166 2.89 -12.71 1.05
CA HIS A 166 2.50 -12.68 2.45
C HIS A 166 2.34 -11.22 2.88
N ALA A 167 1.18 -10.89 3.47
CA ALA A 167 0.82 -9.54 3.82
C ALA A 167 0.42 -9.38 5.29
N PHE A 168 0.56 -8.14 5.78
CA PHE A 168 0.24 -7.74 7.15
C PHE A 168 -0.54 -6.44 7.12
N ASP A 169 -1.55 -6.33 7.98
CA ASP A 169 -2.19 -5.04 8.25
C ASP A 169 -1.45 -4.33 9.39
N LEU A 170 -1.17 -3.05 9.22
CA LEU A 170 -0.78 -2.17 10.31
C LEU A 170 -2.00 -1.90 11.19
N MET A 171 -1.88 -2.19 12.49
CA MET A 171 -2.97 -2.01 13.42
C MET A 171 -3.10 -0.54 13.86
N MET A 172 -4.17 0.10 13.41
CA MET A 172 -4.56 1.44 13.85
C MET A 172 -5.50 1.32 15.04
N LYS A 173 -5.62 2.36 15.87
CA LYS A 173 -6.55 2.35 17.01
C LYS A 173 -8.00 2.03 16.63
N HIS A 174 -8.39 2.39 15.41
CA HIS A 174 -9.73 2.21 14.84
C HIS A 174 -9.86 1.02 13.87
N SER A 175 -8.75 0.29 13.58
CA SER A 175 -8.82 -0.82 12.63
C SER A 175 -9.44 -2.06 13.26
N LYS A 176 -10.17 -2.80 12.43
CA LYS A 176 -10.67 -4.13 12.79
C LYS A 176 -9.65 -5.18 12.37
N LYS A 177 -9.34 -6.09 13.29
CA LYS A 177 -8.46 -7.23 12.99
C LYS A 177 -9.13 -8.13 11.96
N ARG A 178 -8.43 -8.42 10.85
CA ARG A 178 -8.87 -9.42 9.87
C ARG A 178 -8.39 -10.81 10.27
N GLU A 179 -9.17 -11.83 9.93
CA GLU A 179 -8.74 -13.21 10.07
C GLU A 179 -7.66 -13.54 9.04
N LYS A 180 -6.77 -14.46 9.41
CA LYS A 180 -5.74 -14.98 8.52
C LYS A 180 -6.37 -15.80 7.41
N SER A 181 -6.04 -15.54 6.15
CA SER A 181 -6.51 -16.38 5.04
C SER A 181 -5.84 -17.75 5.12
N ASN A 182 -6.59 -18.78 5.49
CA ASN A 182 -6.17 -20.17 5.48
C ASN A 182 -6.33 -20.74 4.05
N GLN A 183 -5.48 -20.35 3.11
CA GLN A 183 -5.31 -21.16 1.91
C GLN A 183 -4.41 -22.35 2.27
N SER A 184 -5.03 -23.44 2.74
CA SER A 184 -4.32 -24.71 2.91
C SER A 184 -3.80 -25.16 1.56
N PHE A 185 -2.48 -25.34 1.45
CA PHE A 185 -1.88 -26.04 0.34
C PHE A 185 -2.47 -27.46 0.29
N HIS A 186 -3.42 -27.72 -0.58
CA HIS A 186 -3.67 -29.08 -1.02
C HIS A 186 -2.45 -29.50 -1.85
N LYS A 187 -1.49 -30.16 -1.18
CA LYS A 187 -0.55 -31.04 -1.88
C LYS A 187 -1.39 -32.05 -2.68
N ARG A 188 -1.55 -31.81 -3.98
CA ARG A 188 -1.99 -32.88 -4.88
C ARG A 188 -0.92 -33.96 -4.79
N SER A 189 -1.24 -35.04 -4.08
CA SER A 189 -0.54 -36.31 -4.16
C SER A 189 -0.55 -36.72 -5.62
N ILE A 190 0.61 -36.68 -6.25
CA ILE A 190 0.82 -37.37 -7.52
C ILE A 190 0.82 -38.85 -7.16
N ILE A 191 -0.34 -39.47 -7.26
CA ILE A 191 -0.46 -40.93 -7.23
C ILE A 191 0.13 -41.37 -8.53
N GLY A 192 1.31 -42.03 -8.43
CA GLY A 192 1.97 -42.66 -9.54
C GLY A 192 1.06 -43.76 -10.12
N PHE A 193 0.72 -43.64 -11.38
CA PHE A 193 0.24 -44.75 -12.16
C PHE A 193 1.46 -45.58 -12.57
N SER A 194 1.68 -46.66 -11.83
CA SER A 194 2.48 -47.81 -12.31
C SER A 194 1.65 -48.52 -13.37
N ALA A 195 2.05 -48.43 -14.62
CA ALA A 195 1.54 -49.29 -15.64
C ALA A 195 2.54 -50.43 -15.83
N THR A 196 2.14 -51.59 -15.35
CA THR A 196 2.69 -52.88 -15.74
C THR A 196 2.08 -53.27 -17.09
N PHE A 197 2.87 -53.42 -18.11
CA PHE A 197 2.96 -54.49 -19.12
C PHE A 197 3.90 -54.05 -20.24
#